data_dfad7ac5d3505bd23198ba991a987597
#
_entry.id   dfad7ac5d3505bd23198ba991a987597
#
_cell.length_a   1.000
_cell.length_b   1.000
_cell.length_c   1.000
_cell.angle_alpha   90.00
_cell.angle_beta   90.00
_cell.angle_gamma   90.00
#
_symmetry.space_group_name_H-M   'P 1'
#
loop_
_entity.id
_entity.type
_entity.pdbx_description
1 polymer ?
#
loop_
_entity_poly.entity_id
_entity_poly.type
_entity_poly.pdbx_seq_one_letter_code
_entity_poly.pdbx_strand_id
1 'polypeptide(L)'
;WCIMSSPLLIGCDMNTIPDFSLKLLKNKELIALNQDVLGLQAHVVQHENESYVLVKDIEQKRGLTRAVALYNPSDQPCDFIVPFETLELGGNVKVRDLIKQKDLGKMKGEIRQTVQPHSVMICKMEAEKRLEPVSYEAEWAYLPCYDDLGKKSKPIVYVPASDCSGRMKISRLGGREENFAEWSEVYSEKGGNYEMTIFYSCDKNRKLEVSVNGTKTVLKDLNSNNEVKSVTIPVSLKQGYNTVRMGNDFGWAPDIDRFTAVSYTHLRAHETCA
;
A
#
# COMPACT_ATOMS: atom_id res chain seq x y z
N TRP A 1 -2.44 -12.25 -12.06
CA TRP A 1 -3.90 -12.06 -11.97
C TRP A 1 -4.46 -12.49 -10.61
N CYS A 2 -4.06 -13.66 -10.05
CA CYS A 2 -4.62 -14.16 -8.79
C CYS A 2 -4.39 -13.23 -7.59
N ILE A 3 -3.20 -12.64 -7.47
CA ILE A 3 -2.89 -11.69 -6.39
C ILE A 3 -3.72 -10.40 -6.50
N MET A 4 -4.13 -10.03 -7.71
CA MET A 4 -4.96 -8.84 -8.00
C MET A 4 -6.47 -9.13 -7.94
N SER A 5 -6.88 -10.34 -7.59
CA SER A 5 -8.30 -10.77 -7.58
C SER A 5 -9.03 -10.47 -8.90
N SER A 6 -8.29 -10.48 -10.01
CA SER A 6 -8.86 -10.24 -11.34
C SER A 6 -9.65 -11.43 -11.82
N PRO A 7 -10.71 -11.24 -12.64
CA PRO A 7 -11.44 -12.35 -13.25
C PRO A 7 -10.50 -13.27 -14.04
N LEU A 8 -10.60 -14.58 -13.79
CA LEU A 8 -9.82 -15.60 -14.49
C LEU A 8 -10.62 -16.09 -15.70
N LEU A 9 -10.34 -15.53 -16.88
CA LEU A 9 -10.96 -15.92 -18.13
C LEU A 9 -9.94 -16.64 -19.01
N ILE A 10 -10.30 -17.84 -19.50
CA ILE A 10 -9.46 -18.64 -20.38
C ILE A 10 -9.78 -18.24 -21.83
N GLY A 11 -8.78 -17.67 -22.53
CA GLY A 11 -8.90 -17.24 -23.92
C GLY A 11 -8.03 -18.05 -24.90
N CYS A 12 -7.61 -19.28 -24.54
CA CYS A 12 -6.78 -20.14 -25.38
C CYS A 12 -7.54 -21.39 -25.85
N ASP A 13 -7.03 -22.01 -26.89
CA ASP A 13 -7.49 -23.36 -27.34
C ASP A 13 -7.06 -24.40 -26.29
N MET A 14 -8.03 -25.02 -25.64
CA MET A 14 -7.82 -26.01 -24.59
C MET A 14 -7.17 -27.30 -25.10
N ASN A 15 -7.20 -27.56 -26.39
CA ASN A 15 -6.58 -28.76 -26.99
C ASN A 15 -5.06 -28.61 -27.17
N THR A 16 -4.58 -27.36 -27.22
CA THR A 16 -3.16 -27.05 -27.49
C THR A 16 -2.47 -26.36 -26.34
N ILE A 17 -3.14 -26.24 -25.18
CA ILE A 17 -2.57 -25.56 -24.02
C ILE A 17 -1.32 -26.31 -23.51
N PRO A 18 -0.18 -25.61 -23.28
CA PRO A 18 1.01 -26.22 -22.73
C PRO A 18 0.78 -26.77 -21.30
N ASP A 19 1.39 -27.90 -20.98
CA ASP A 19 1.29 -28.57 -19.66
C ASP A 19 1.59 -27.63 -18.48
N PHE A 20 2.58 -26.75 -18.64
CA PHE A 20 2.91 -25.76 -17.61
C PHE A 20 1.74 -24.81 -17.33
N SER A 21 1.13 -24.28 -18.38
CA SER A 21 -0.03 -23.38 -18.28
C SER A 21 -1.23 -24.11 -17.68
N LEU A 22 -1.46 -25.35 -18.12
CA LEU A 22 -2.54 -26.18 -17.58
C LEU A 22 -2.35 -26.47 -16.08
N LYS A 23 -1.11 -26.72 -15.63
CA LYS A 23 -0.79 -26.89 -14.19
C LYS A 23 -1.08 -25.63 -13.40
N LEU A 24 -0.75 -24.43 -13.91
CA LEU A 24 -1.05 -23.16 -13.24
C LEU A 24 -2.56 -22.94 -13.17
N LEU A 25 -3.30 -23.17 -14.25
CA LEU A 25 -4.76 -23.00 -14.29
C LEU A 25 -5.49 -23.96 -13.35
N LYS A 26 -4.92 -25.15 -13.10
CA LYS A 26 -5.46 -26.16 -12.17
C LYS A 26 -4.94 -26.00 -10.74
N ASN A 27 -4.07 -25.04 -10.47
CA ASN A 27 -3.50 -24.86 -9.13
C ASN A 27 -4.54 -24.32 -8.16
N LYS A 28 -5.01 -25.18 -7.28
CA LYS A 28 -6.09 -24.89 -6.32
C LYS A 28 -5.70 -23.77 -5.34
N GLU A 29 -4.43 -23.63 -4.99
CA GLU A 29 -3.97 -22.60 -4.07
C GLU A 29 -3.98 -21.21 -4.72
N LEU A 30 -3.61 -21.11 -6.01
CA LEU A 30 -3.72 -19.87 -6.77
C LEU A 30 -5.18 -19.49 -7.03
N ILE A 31 -6.06 -20.49 -7.30
CA ILE A 31 -7.48 -20.24 -7.45
C ILE A 31 -8.09 -19.76 -6.13
N ALA A 32 -7.76 -20.39 -5.01
CA ALA A 32 -8.22 -19.97 -3.67
C ALA A 32 -7.74 -18.55 -3.34
N LEU A 33 -6.50 -18.19 -3.71
CA LEU A 33 -6.00 -16.82 -3.56
C LEU A 33 -6.81 -15.80 -4.37
N ASN A 34 -7.18 -16.16 -5.60
CA ASN A 34 -8.00 -15.30 -6.46
C ASN A 34 -9.42 -15.13 -5.92
N GLN A 35 -9.98 -16.19 -5.37
CA GLN A 35 -11.35 -16.26 -4.87
C GLN A 35 -11.46 -16.04 -3.36
N ASP A 36 -10.43 -15.44 -2.76
CA ASP A 36 -10.43 -15.13 -1.34
C ASP A 36 -11.65 -14.27 -0.96
N VAL A 37 -12.26 -14.61 0.18
CA VAL A 37 -13.54 -14.02 0.65
C VAL A 37 -13.49 -12.51 0.86
N LEU A 38 -12.29 -11.94 1.07
CA LEU A 38 -12.12 -10.50 1.23
C LEU A 38 -12.21 -9.74 -0.10
N GLY A 39 -11.98 -10.40 -1.24
CA GLY A 39 -12.02 -9.78 -2.56
C GLY A 39 -11.00 -8.65 -2.76
N LEU A 40 -9.98 -8.55 -1.90
CA LEU A 40 -9.00 -7.46 -1.94
C LEU A 40 -8.04 -7.61 -3.10
N GLN A 41 -7.71 -6.49 -3.73
CA GLN A 41 -6.57 -6.39 -4.64
C GLN A 41 -5.29 -6.15 -3.83
N ALA A 42 -4.16 -6.68 -4.32
CA ALA A 42 -2.87 -6.37 -3.73
C ALA A 42 -2.44 -4.94 -4.08
N HIS A 43 -1.69 -4.34 -3.17
CA HIS A 43 -1.01 -3.07 -3.40
C HIS A 43 0.51 -3.26 -3.36
N VAL A 44 1.23 -2.35 -3.98
CA VAL A 44 2.70 -2.35 -4.01
C VAL A 44 3.22 -1.79 -2.70
N VAL A 45 4.13 -2.50 -2.05
CA VAL A 45 4.80 -2.06 -0.80
C VAL A 45 6.29 -1.81 -0.99
N GLN A 46 6.88 -2.31 -2.07
CA GLN A 46 8.26 -2.04 -2.45
C GLN A 46 8.37 -2.07 -3.98
N HIS A 47 9.08 -1.09 -4.55
CA HIS A 47 9.35 -1.01 -5.99
C HIS A 47 10.79 -0.53 -6.19
N GLU A 48 11.64 -1.41 -6.68
CA GLU A 48 13.03 -1.14 -6.96
C GLU A 48 13.44 -1.77 -8.29
N ASN A 49 14.17 -1.03 -9.12
CA ASN A 49 14.74 -1.53 -10.38
C ASN A 49 13.75 -2.35 -11.24
N GLU A 50 12.56 -1.80 -11.47
CA GLU A 50 11.45 -2.45 -12.20
C GLU A 50 10.84 -3.67 -11.51
N SER A 51 11.32 -4.08 -10.33
CA SER A 51 10.75 -5.17 -9.56
C SER A 51 9.71 -4.68 -8.53
N TYR A 52 8.75 -5.53 -8.20
CA TYR A 52 7.61 -5.16 -7.35
C TYR A 52 7.36 -6.19 -6.27
N VAL A 53 7.14 -5.70 -5.05
CA VAL A 53 6.58 -6.51 -3.95
C VAL A 53 5.14 -6.07 -3.76
N LEU A 54 4.21 -7.00 -3.99
CA LEU A 54 2.79 -6.77 -3.82
C LEU A 54 2.28 -7.57 -2.62
N VAL A 55 1.34 -7.00 -1.88
CA VAL A 55 0.78 -7.62 -0.69
C VAL A 55 -0.71 -7.37 -0.57
N LYS A 56 -1.45 -8.35 -0.04
CA LYS A 56 -2.85 -8.19 0.39
C LYS A 56 -3.15 -9.08 1.60
N ASP A 57 -4.14 -8.67 2.39
CA ASP A 57 -4.73 -9.57 3.37
C ASP A 57 -5.53 -10.66 2.68
N ILE A 58 -5.50 -11.87 3.24
CA ILE A 58 -6.33 -13.00 2.84
C ILE A 58 -6.95 -13.66 4.07
N GLU A 59 -8.10 -14.33 3.88
CA GLU A 59 -8.86 -15.04 4.90
C GLU A 59 -9.51 -14.11 5.93
N GLN A 60 -8.75 -13.18 6.50
CA GLN A 60 -9.22 -12.22 7.49
C GLN A 60 -8.51 -10.88 7.34
N LYS A 61 -9.30 -9.80 7.27
CA LYS A 61 -8.76 -8.44 7.17
C LYS A 61 -7.98 -8.09 8.45
N ARG A 62 -6.78 -7.52 8.28
CA ARG A 62 -5.83 -7.29 9.37
C ARG A 62 -5.58 -8.52 10.24
N GLY A 63 -5.70 -9.72 9.65
CA GLY A 63 -5.36 -10.99 10.26
C GLY A 63 -3.85 -11.25 10.27
N LEU A 64 -3.49 -12.48 10.63
CA LEU A 64 -2.10 -12.91 10.69
C LEU A 64 -1.60 -13.47 9.36
N THR A 65 -2.49 -13.53 8.35
CA THR A 65 -2.23 -14.18 7.07
C THR A 65 -2.27 -13.16 5.93
N ARG A 66 -1.20 -13.15 5.12
CA ARG A 66 -1.09 -12.32 3.92
C ARG A 66 -0.64 -13.12 2.71
N ALA A 67 -1.10 -12.70 1.54
CA ALA A 67 -0.51 -13.11 0.27
C ALA A 67 0.51 -12.07 -0.18
N VAL A 68 1.67 -12.53 -0.63
CA VAL A 68 2.79 -11.69 -1.08
C VAL A 68 3.25 -12.17 -2.43
N ALA A 69 3.42 -11.26 -3.40
CA ALA A 69 4.02 -11.56 -4.68
C ALA A 69 5.33 -10.79 -4.86
N LEU A 70 6.39 -11.50 -5.20
CA LEU A 70 7.67 -10.96 -5.64
C LEU A 70 7.68 -11.03 -7.16
N TYR A 71 7.47 -9.90 -7.82
CA TYR A 71 7.27 -9.86 -9.28
C TYR A 71 8.46 -9.19 -9.97
N ASN A 72 9.08 -9.94 -10.87
CA ASN A 72 10.19 -9.49 -11.71
C ASN A 72 9.76 -9.46 -13.19
N PRO A 73 9.36 -8.30 -13.74
CA PRO A 73 9.07 -8.15 -15.16
C PRO A 73 10.32 -7.93 -16.04
N SER A 74 11.49 -7.71 -15.44
CA SER A 74 12.73 -7.38 -16.17
C SER A 74 13.34 -8.57 -16.91
N ASP A 75 14.30 -8.29 -17.79
CA ASP A 75 15.05 -9.29 -18.56
C ASP A 75 16.21 -9.93 -17.76
N GLN A 76 16.42 -9.51 -16.49
CA GLN A 76 17.48 -10.02 -15.63
C GLN A 76 16.91 -10.66 -14.36
N PRO A 77 17.59 -11.67 -13.78
CA PRO A 77 17.23 -12.16 -12.46
C PRO A 77 17.26 -11.02 -11.42
N CYS A 78 16.30 -11.00 -10.51
CA CYS A 78 16.21 -10.01 -9.44
C CYS A 78 16.28 -10.69 -8.07
N ASP A 79 17.15 -10.18 -7.20
CA ASP A 79 17.25 -10.59 -5.81
C ASP A 79 16.34 -9.73 -4.94
N PHE A 80 15.32 -10.35 -4.39
CA PHE A 80 14.42 -9.70 -3.44
C PHE A 80 14.93 -9.91 -2.01
N ILE A 81 15.05 -8.80 -1.28
CA ILE A 81 15.26 -8.77 0.18
C ILE A 81 14.10 -7.98 0.74
N VAL A 82 13.16 -8.67 1.40
CA VAL A 82 11.92 -8.05 1.89
C VAL A 82 11.81 -8.27 3.39
N PRO A 83 12.05 -7.21 4.19
CA PRO A 83 11.79 -7.25 5.62
C PRO A 83 10.31 -7.56 5.90
N PHE A 84 10.04 -8.42 6.87
CA PHE A 84 8.65 -8.73 7.23
C PHE A 84 7.90 -7.53 7.79
N GLU A 85 8.61 -6.55 8.34
CA GLU A 85 8.02 -5.27 8.77
C GLU A 85 7.39 -4.49 7.61
N THR A 86 8.03 -4.50 6.42
CA THR A 86 7.46 -3.92 5.19
C THR A 86 6.14 -4.59 4.81
N LEU A 87 5.99 -5.87 5.17
CA LEU A 87 4.78 -6.64 4.97
C LEU A 87 3.83 -6.56 6.18
N GLU A 88 4.10 -5.71 7.16
CA GLU A 88 3.36 -5.59 8.42
C GLU A 88 3.26 -6.92 9.19
N LEU A 89 4.26 -7.78 9.08
CA LEU A 89 4.33 -9.07 9.74
C LEU A 89 5.45 -9.09 10.78
N GLY A 90 5.19 -9.68 11.94
CA GLY A 90 6.16 -9.75 13.03
C GLY A 90 6.23 -11.13 13.68
N GLY A 91 7.32 -11.36 14.41
CA GLY A 91 7.63 -12.66 15.00
C GLY A 91 8.19 -13.64 13.97
N ASN A 92 7.90 -14.93 14.15
CA ASN A 92 8.19 -15.94 13.14
C ASN A 92 7.06 -15.94 12.08
N VAL A 93 7.45 -16.03 10.82
CA VAL A 93 6.56 -16.08 9.68
C VAL A 93 6.68 -17.42 8.97
N LYS A 94 5.62 -18.18 8.91
CA LYS A 94 5.53 -19.41 8.10
C LYS A 94 5.27 -19.01 6.65
N VAL A 95 6.09 -19.50 5.74
CA VAL A 95 6.05 -19.14 4.32
C VAL A 95 5.73 -20.37 3.48
N ARG A 96 4.74 -20.25 2.59
CA ARG A 96 4.38 -21.28 1.62
C ARG A 96 4.39 -20.72 0.20
N ASP A 97 5.16 -21.32 -0.69
CA ASP A 97 5.16 -21.01 -2.13
C ASP A 97 3.92 -21.64 -2.77
N LEU A 98 2.99 -20.80 -3.25
CA LEU A 98 1.70 -21.24 -3.81
C LEU A 98 1.84 -21.77 -5.25
N ILE A 99 2.85 -21.31 -6.00
CA ILE A 99 3.10 -21.81 -7.36
C ILE A 99 3.68 -23.21 -7.30
N LYS A 100 4.70 -23.41 -6.46
CA LYS A 100 5.35 -24.70 -6.28
C LYS A 100 4.60 -25.63 -5.31
N GLN A 101 3.58 -25.11 -4.62
CA GLN A 101 2.80 -25.82 -3.59
C GLN A 101 3.70 -26.42 -2.50
N LYS A 102 4.69 -25.64 -2.05
CA LYS A 102 5.76 -26.10 -1.14
C LYS A 102 5.87 -25.20 0.08
N ASP A 103 5.92 -25.80 1.26
CA ASP A 103 6.27 -25.10 2.49
C ASP A 103 7.77 -24.79 2.50
N LEU A 104 8.10 -23.53 2.77
CA LEU A 104 9.48 -23.04 2.88
C LEU A 104 9.96 -22.96 4.34
N GLY A 105 9.08 -23.31 5.29
CA GLY A 105 9.35 -23.28 6.71
C GLY A 105 9.04 -21.96 7.39
N LYS A 106 9.58 -21.78 8.61
CA LYS A 106 9.47 -20.55 9.39
C LYS A 106 10.71 -19.69 9.18
N MET A 107 10.50 -18.41 8.97
CA MET A 107 11.55 -17.41 8.77
C MET A 107 11.38 -16.28 9.77
N LYS A 108 12.46 -15.55 10.07
CA LYS A 108 12.45 -14.40 10.97
C LYS A 108 13.18 -13.22 10.30
N GLY A 109 12.62 -12.03 10.48
CA GLY A 109 13.19 -10.77 10.00
C GLY A 109 12.85 -10.47 8.55
N GLU A 110 13.20 -11.32 7.60
CA GLU A 110 13.02 -11.05 6.16
C GLU A 110 12.89 -12.35 5.34
N ILE A 111 12.40 -12.19 4.11
CA ILE A 111 12.52 -13.20 3.05
C ILE A 111 13.57 -12.75 2.04
N ARG A 112 14.45 -13.69 1.64
CA ARG A 112 15.42 -13.53 0.54
C ARG A 112 15.11 -14.51 -0.56
N GLN A 113 14.94 -14.01 -1.79
CA GLN A 113 14.58 -14.85 -2.92
C GLN A 113 15.06 -14.25 -4.24
N THR A 114 15.75 -15.04 -5.06
CA THR A 114 16.02 -14.70 -6.46
C THR A 114 14.82 -15.10 -7.32
N VAL A 115 14.25 -14.16 -8.06
CA VAL A 115 13.18 -14.38 -9.02
C VAL A 115 13.72 -14.20 -10.43
N GLN A 116 13.49 -15.21 -11.28
CA GLN A 116 13.97 -15.23 -12.66
C GLN A 116 13.29 -14.14 -13.51
N PRO A 117 13.85 -13.79 -14.68
CA PRO A 117 13.23 -12.86 -15.63
C PRO A 117 11.78 -13.24 -15.95
N HIS A 118 10.92 -12.23 -16.11
CA HIS A 118 9.50 -12.38 -16.45
C HIS A 118 8.73 -13.38 -15.58
N SER A 119 9.11 -13.45 -14.31
CA SER A 119 8.58 -14.44 -13.37
C SER A 119 8.03 -13.79 -12.11
N VAL A 120 7.31 -14.58 -11.35
CA VAL A 120 6.75 -14.19 -10.05
C VAL A 120 6.86 -15.34 -9.07
N MET A 121 7.17 -15.04 -7.82
CA MET A 121 6.95 -15.93 -6.69
C MET A 121 5.74 -15.43 -5.91
N ILE A 122 4.79 -16.32 -5.63
CA ILE A 122 3.61 -15.97 -4.84
C ILE A 122 3.60 -16.82 -3.58
N CYS A 123 3.56 -16.15 -2.42
CA CYS A 123 3.59 -16.80 -1.13
C CYS A 123 2.32 -16.53 -0.32
N LYS A 124 1.85 -17.53 0.42
CA LYS A 124 1.05 -17.34 1.62
C LYS A 124 2.00 -17.21 2.81
N MET A 125 1.83 -16.17 3.61
CA MET A 125 2.63 -15.90 4.81
C MET A 125 1.72 -15.83 6.03
N GLU A 126 2.05 -16.63 7.06
CA GLU A 126 1.33 -16.65 8.34
C GLU A 126 2.29 -16.21 9.45
N ALA A 127 2.00 -15.10 10.12
CA ALA A 127 2.84 -14.51 11.15
C ALA A 127 2.31 -14.74 12.56
N GLU A 128 3.19 -14.62 13.55
CA GLU A 128 2.80 -14.64 14.97
C GLU A 128 2.17 -13.32 15.41
N LYS A 129 2.52 -12.21 14.72
CA LYS A 129 2.00 -10.86 14.99
C LYS A 129 1.62 -10.18 13.70
N ARG A 130 0.55 -9.37 13.74
CA ARG A 130 0.28 -8.34 12.75
C ARG A 130 0.82 -7.01 13.27
N LEU A 131 1.68 -6.35 12.50
CA LEU A 131 2.22 -5.05 12.84
C LEU A 131 1.27 -3.94 12.39
N GLU A 132 1.30 -2.84 13.10
CA GLU A 132 0.57 -1.63 12.76
C GLU A 132 1.29 -0.94 11.59
N PRO A 133 0.58 -0.55 10.49
CA PRO A 133 1.22 0.17 9.41
C PRO A 133 1.70 1.53 9.89
N VAL A 134 2.89 1.91 9.45
CA VAL A 134 3.46 3.23 9.75
C VAL A 134 3.22 4.21 8.61
N SER A 135 3.27 3.75 7.35
CA SER A 135 3.15 4.59 6.16
C SER A 135 1.89 4.25 5.36
N TYR A 136 1.28 5.29 4.79
CA TYR A 136 0.08 5.23 3.96
C TYR A 136 0.32 6.05 2.70
N GLU A 137 0.55 5.37 1.59
CA GLU A 137 0.80 5.99 0.29
C GLU A 137 -0.46 6.70 -0.24
N ALA A 138 -0.26 7.78 -0.99
CA ALA A 138 -1.38 8.52 -1.56
C ALA A 138 -2.15 7.70 -2.61
N GLU A 139 -1.48 6.79 -3.29
CA GLU A 139 -2.06 5.89 -4.27
C GLU A 139 -3.05 4.87 -3.67
N TRP A 140 -3.03 4.69 -2.35
CA TRP A 140 -3.98 3.80 -1.66
C TRP A 140 -5.25 4.51 -1.24
N ALA A 141 -5.31 5.83 -1.43
CA ALA A 141 -6.48 6.61 -1.06
C ALA A 141 -7.66 6.35 -2.01
N TYR A 142 -8.86 6.39 -1.47
CA TYR A 142 -10.06 6.55 -2.26
C TYR A 142 -10.14 7.98 -2.78
N LEU A 143 -10.30 8.14 -4.09
CA LEU A 143 -10.35 9.42 -4.79
C LEU A 143 -11.70 9.58 -5.50
N PRO A 144 -12.72 10.18 -4.87
CA PRO A 144 -14.07 10.27 -5.45
C PRO A 144 -14.13 11.07 -6.75
N CYS A 145 -13.18 11.98 -6.94
CA CYS A 145 -13.08 12.80 -8.15
C CYS A 145 -11.97 12.33 -9.11
N TYR A 146 -11.51 11.08 -8.98
CA TYR A 146 -10.66 10.47 -10.00
C TYR A 146 -11.48 10.21 -11.26
N ASP A 147 -11.06 10.81 -12.37
CA ASP A 147 -11.78 10.67 -13.64
C ASP A 147 -10.78 10.66 -14.80
N ASP A 148 -10.64 9.51 -15.39
CA ASP A 148 -9.83 9.25 -16.59
C ASP A 148 -10.67 9.34 -17.88
N LEU A 149 -12.00 9.51 -17.79
CA LEU A 149 -12.93 9.39 -18.90
C LEU A 149 -13.40 10.73 -19.49
N GLY A 150 -12.65 11.81 -19.28
CA GLY A 150 -12.81 13.02 -20.08
C GLY A 150 -13.88 14.02 -19.64
N LYS A 151 -14.21 14.06 -18.35
CA LYS A 151 -15.03 15.18 -17.83
C LYS A 151 -14.28 16.51 -17.90
N LYS A 152 -15.00 17.59 -18.14
CA LYS A 152 -14.44 18.96 -18.21
C LYS A 152 -13.85 19.48 -16.89
N SER A 153 -14.09 18.82 -15.76
CA SER A 153 -13.49 19.13 -14.47
C SER A 153 -12.05 18.63 -14.41
N LYS A 154 -11.16 19.36 -13.73
CA LYS A 154 -9.79 18.91 -13.48
C LYS A 154 -9.81 17.85 -12.36
N PRO A 155 -9.81 16.54 -12.68
CA PRO A 155 -9.90 15.50 -11.68
C PRO A 155 -8.59 15.37 -10.90
N ILE A 156 -8.63 14.68 -9.75
CA ILE A 156 -7.42 14.18 -9.11
C ILE A 156 -6.71 13.23 -10.08
N VAL A 157 -5.40 13.31 -10.13
CA VAL A 157 -4.57 12.47 -10.99
C VAL A 157 -3.39 11.91 -10.22
N TYR A 158 -2.94 10.73 -10.62
CA TYR A 158 -1.63 10.21 -10.24
C TYR A 158 -0.56 10.84 -11.13
N VAL A 159 0.52 11.32 -10.51
CA VAL A 159 1.63 11.98 -11.19
C VAL A 159 2.92 11.27 -10.85
N PRO A 160 3.68 10.77 -11.84
CA PRO A 160 5.01 10.23 -11.60
C PRO A 160 5.93 11.30 -10.99
N ALA A 161 6.64 10.93 -9.92
CA ALA A 161 7.55 11.82 -9.20
C ALA A 161 8.68 10.99 -8.59
N SER A 162 9.89 11.13 -9.12
CA SER A 162 11.06 10.31 -8.74
C SER A 162 11.55 10.56 -7.33
N ASP A 163 11.18 11.69 -6.73
CA ASP A 163 11.50 12.14 -5.38
C ASP A 163 10.44 11.76 -4.33
N CYS A 164 9.34 11.13 -4.77
CA CYS A 164 8.28 10.64 -3.91
C CYS A 164 8.45 9.13 -3.62
N SER A 165 7.83 8.68 -2.53
CA SER A 165 7.66 7.26 -2.22
C SER A 165 6.89 6.57 -3.34
N GLY A 166 7.20 5.32 -3.65
CA GLY A 166 6.58 4.62 -4.78
C GLY A 166 6.79 5.28 -6.14
N ARG A 167 7.56 6.40 -6.22
CA ARG A 167 7.76 7.24 -7.41
C ARG A 167 6.47 7.82 -7.97
N MET A 168 5.50 8.06 -7.12
CA MET A 168 4.18 8.56 -7.48
C MET A 168 3.68 9.55 -6.43
N LYS A 169 2.80 10.44 -6.81
CA LYS A 169 2.01 11.30 -5.92
C LYS A 169 0.64 11.55 -6.49
N ILE A 170 -0.30 11.98 -5.65
CA ILE A 170 -1.59 12.50 -6.12
C ILE A 170 -1.54 14.01 -6.23
N SER A 171 -2.16 14.54 -7.29
CA SER A 171 -2.22 15.96 -7.58
C SER A 171 -3.66 16.41 -7.88
N ARG A 172 -3.88 17.73 -7.82
CA ARG A 172 -5.18 18.38 -8.06
C ARG A 172 -6.25 18.07 -7.01
N LEU A 173 -5.82 17.88 -5.75
CA LEU A 173 -6.73 17.83 -4.62
C LEU A 173 -7.36 19.20 -4.35
N GLY A 174 -8.61 19.21 -3.90
CA GLY A 174 -9.29 20.40 -3.43
C GLY A 174 -10.01 21.20 -4.52
N GLY A 175 -10.29 22.46 -4.24
CA GLY A 175 -11.12 23.34 -5.07
C GLY A 175 -12.63 23.16 -4.86
N ARG A 176 -13.05 22.12 -4.18
CA ARG A 176 -14.42 21.81 -3.77
C ARG A 176 -14.41 20.68 -2.73
N GLU A 177 -15.48 20.57 -1.94
CA GLU A 177 -15.61 19.63 -0.84
C GLU A 177 -15.48 18.16 -1.27
N GLU A 178 -16.03 17.81 -2.42
CA GLU A 178 -16.01 16.42 -2.93
C GLU A 178 -14.66 15.98 -3.47
N ASN A 179 -13.72 16.91 -3.69
CA ASN A 179 -12.41 16.64 -4.28
C ASN A 179 -11.34 16.39 -3.20
N PHE A 180 -11.37 15.22 -2.60
CA PHE A 180 -10.51 14.81 -1.49
C PHE A 180 -9.84 13.46 -1.75
N ALA A 181 -8.86 13.13 -0.91
CA ALA A 181 -8.30 11.81 -0.76
C ALA A 181 -8.69 11.23 0.60
N GLU A 182 -9.12 9.97 0.64
CA GLU A 182 -9.56 9.31 1.88
C GLU A 182 -8.92 7.94 2.05
N TRP A 183 -8.38 7.72 3.23
CA TRP A 183 -7.89 6.43 3.71
C TRP A 183 -8.82 5.95 4.83
N SER A 184 -9.69 4.98 4.53
CA SER A 184 -10.66 4.41 5.49
C SER A 184 -10.10 3.30 6.38
N GLU A 185 -8.86 2.87 6.14
CA GLU A 185 -8.25 1.72 6.79
C GLU A 185 -6.96 2.05 7.54
N VAL A 186 -6.89 3.24 8.11
CA VAL A 186 -5.78 3.64 8.99
C VAL A 186 -5.92 2.88 10.29
N TYR A 187 -5.13 1.82 10.45
CA TYR A 187 -5.27 0.88 11.55
C TYR A 187 -4.41 1.28 12.75
N SER A 188 -5.02 1.25 13.92
CA SER A 188 -4.35 1.35 15.21
C SER A 188 -4.71 0.15 16.09
N GLU A 189 -3.71 -0.55 16.62
CA GLU A 189 -3.92 -1.71 17.48
C GLU A 189 -4.54 -1.31 18.83
N LYS A 190 -4.10 -0.19 19.40
CA LYS A 190 -4.49 0.24 20.76
C LYS A 190 -5.26 1.53 20.82
N GLY A 191 -5.19 2.34 19.77
CA GLY A 191 -5.64 3.73 19.81
C GLY A 191 -4.69 4.62 20.62
N GLY A 192 -5.04 5.91 20.76
CA GLY A 192 -4.27 6.90 21.52
C GLY A 192 -3.74 8.04 20.68
N ASN A 193 -2.69 8.69 21.17
CA ASN A 193 -2.08 9.85 20.52
C ASN A 193 -0.96 9.41 19.56
N TYR A 194 -0.97 9.99 18.37
CA TYR A 194 -0.03 9.72 17.28
C TYR A 194 0.56 11.02 16.76
N GLU A 195 1.77 10.94 16.23
CA GLU A 195 2.31 11.95 15.31
C GLU A 195 2.00 11.51 13.89
N MET A 196 1.30 12.36 13.14
CA MET A 196 1.05 12.19 11.72
C MET A 196 1.96 13.14 10.96
N THR A 197 2.87 12.58 10.16
CA THR A 197 3.74 13.34 9.27
C THR A 197 3.26 13.19 7.84
N ILE A 198 2.90 14.30 7.21
CA ILE A 198 2.35 14.37 5.86
C ILE A 198 3.45 14.87 4.93
N PHE A 199 3.75 14.10 3.89
CA PHE A 199 4.72 14.44 2.85
C PHE A 199 3.98 15.03 1.65
N TYR A 200 4.39 16.23 1.24
CA TYR A 200 3.67 17.02 0.24
C TYR A 200 4.62 17.82 -0.64
N SER A 201 4.13 18.24 -1.81
CA SER A 201 4.81 19.24 -2.66
C SER A 201 3.83 20.26 -3.23
N CYS A 202 4.27 21.51 -3.41
CA CYS A 202 3.50 22.57 -4.06
C CYS A 202 4.40 23.73 -4.54
N ASP A 203 3.91 24.46 -5.54
CA ASP A 203 4.59 25.58 -6.20
C ASP A 203 4.46 26.92 -5.45
N LYS A 204 3.43 27.04 -4.60
CA LYS A 204 3.06 28.26 -3.86
C LYS A 204 2.33 27.90 -2.58
N ASN A 205 2.05 28.92 -1.77
CA ASN A 205 1.31 28.73 -0.53
C ASN A 205 -0.05 28.04 -0.78
N ARG A 206 -0.24 26.93 -0.13
CA ARG A 206 -1.47 26.12 -0.18
C ARG A 206 -2.01 25.90 1.22
N LYS A 207 -3.31 25.64 1.30
CA LYS A 207 -3.99 25.18 2.50
C LYS A 207 -4.28 23.69 2.36
N LEU A 208 -4.06 22.92 3.42
CA LEU A 208 -4.47 21.52 3.51
C LEU A 208 -5.41 21.35 4.71
N GLU A 209 -6.55 20.78 4.47
CA GLU A 209 -7.50 20.35 5.50
C GLU A 209 -7.32 18.85 5.71
N VAL A 210 -7.02 18.46 6.94
CA VAL A 210 -6.83 17.07 7.37
C VAL A 210 -7.93 16.73 8.35
N SER A 211 -8.72 15.73 8.07
CA SER A 211 -9.76 15.23 8.97
C SER A 211 -9.42 13.81 9.41
N VAL A 212 -9.39 13.59 10.72
CA VAL A 212 -9.20 12.27 11.32
C VAL A 212 -10.47 11.91 12.10
N ASN A 213 -11.19 10.89 11.66
CA ASN A 213 -12.47 10.49 12.25
C ASN A 213 -13.48 11.65 12.38
N GLY A 214 -13.46 12.61 11.44
CA GLY A 214 -14.32 13.80 11.47
C GLY A 214 -13.73 15.01 12.21
N THR A 215 -12.65 14.86 12.97
CA THR A 215 -11.96 15.99 13.60
C THR A 215 -11.04 16.66 12.61
N LYS A 216 -11.33 17.92 12.26
CA LYS A 216 -10.62 18.68 11.20
C LYS A 216 -9.46 19.51 11.81
N THR A 217 -8.29 19.40 11.21
CA THR A 217 -7.12 20.25 11.40
C THR A 217 -6.83 21.00 10.10
N VAL A 218 -6.53 22.30 10.19
CA VAL A 218 -6.26 23.14 9.01
C VAL A 218 -4.80 23.60 9.04
N LEU A 219 -4.04 23.19 8.04
CA LEU A 219 -2.67 23.60 7.81
C LEU A 219 -2.66 24.73 6.77
N LYS A 220 -2.08 25.88 7.13
CA LYS A 220 -2.02 27.06 6.28
C LYS A 220 -0.60 27.30 5.79
N ASP A 221 -0.49 28.03 4.70
CA ASP A 221 0.79 28.55 4.16
C ASP A 221 1.84 27.46 3.87
N LEU A 222 1.38 26.26 3.51
CA LEU A 222 2.26 25.18 3.08
C LEU A 222 2.91 25.56 1.74
N ASN A 223 4.24 25.63 1.73
CA ASN A 223 5.01 25.91 0.53
C ASN A 223 6.28 25.07 0.51
N SER A 224 6.53 24.42 -0.60
CA SER A 224 7.67 23.53 -0.74
C SER A 224 8.60 23.88 -1.92
N ASN A 225 8.27 24.88 -2.73
CA ASN A 225 8.96 25.21 -3.98
C ASN A 225 9.07 24.00 -4.93
N ASN A 226 8.03 23.19 -5.00
CA ASN A 226 7.94 21.93 -5.74
C ASN A 226 8.86 20.80 -5.25
N GLU A 227 9.59 20.96 -4.17
CA GLU A 227 10.30 19.87 -3.51
C GLU A 227 9.37 19.10 -2.57
N VAL A 228 9.70 17.85 -2.27
CA VAL A 228 8.97 17.09 -1.24
C VAL A 228 9.39 17.63 0.13
N LYS A 229 8.42 18.13 0.88
CA LYS A 229 8.55 18.53 2.29
C LYS A 229 7.58 17.77 3.16
N SER A 230 7.75 17.89 4.45
CA SER A 230 6.85 17.27 5.43
C SER A 230 6.35 18.27 6.46
N VAL A 231 5.19 17.99 7.01
CA VAL A 231 4.60 18.67 8.17
C VAL A 231 4.05 17.63 9.13
N THR A 232 4.33 17.79 10.41
CA THR A 232 3.88 16.86 11.46
C THR A 232 2.79 17.51 12.29
N ILE A 233 1.72 16.78 12.55
CA ILE A 233 0.61 17.19 13.41
C ILE A 233 0.29 16.09 14.43
N PRO A 234 -0.14 16.45 15.65
CA PRO A 234 -0.69 15.50 16.59
C PRO A 234 -2.10 15.08 16.15
N VAL A 235 -2.38 13.79 16.23
CA VAL A 235 -3.71 13.24 15.94
C VAL A 235 -4.08 12.20 16.99
N SER A 236 -5.39 11.96 17.17
CA SER A 236 -5.88 10.88 18.02
C SER A 236 -6.53 9.80 17.16
N LEU A 237 -6.04 8.57 17.27
CA LEU A 237 -6.63 7.40 16.64
C LEU A 237 -7.39 6.58 17.67
N LYS A 238 -8.55 6.04 17.29
CA LYS A 238 -9.26 5.01 18.06
C LYS A 238 -8.69 3.64 17.78
N GLN A 239 -8.87 2.70 18.67
CA GLN A 239 -8.55 1.30 18.41
C GLN A 239 -9.33 0.79 17.18
N GLY A 240 -8.65 0.03 16.33
CA GLY A 240 -9.17 -0.47 15.08
C GLY A 240 -8.98 0.49 13.92
N TYR A 241 -9.93 0.53 13.00
CA TYR A 241 -9.84 1.34 11.77
C TYR A 241 -10.24 2.79 12.02
N ASN A 242 -9.49 3.68 11.40
CA ASN A 242 -9.71 5.12 11.41
C ASN A 242 -9.81 5.63 9.98
N THR A 243 -10.55 6.72 9.79
CA THR A 243 -10.63 7.41 8.52
C THR A 243 -9.80 8.68 8.57
N VAL A 244 -8.88 8.81 7.62
CA VAL A 244 -8.12 10.04 7.36
C VAL A 244 -8.55 10.59 6.02
N ARG A 245 -8.95 11.85 5.98
CA ARG A 245 -9.33 12.56 4.76
C ARG A 245 -8.48 13.80 4.60
N MET A 246 -7.99 14.06 3.40
CA MET A 246 -7.19 15.24 3.05
C MET A 246 -7.79 15.94 1.84
N GLY A 247 -7.84 17.28 1.88
CA GLY A 247 -8.38 18.10 0.80
C GLY A 247 -8.28 19.58 1.09
N ASN A 248 -9.05 20.40 0.36
CA ASN A 248 -9.23 21.82 0.62
C ASN A 248 -10.51 22.28 -0.08
N ASP A 249 -11.54 22.60 0.70
CA ASP A 249 -12.88 22.87 0.19
C ASP A 249 -12.94 24.11 -0.74
N PHE A 250 -12.08 25.09 -0.54
CA PHE A 250 -12.14 26.40 -1.22
C PHE A 250 -10.93 26.72 -2.11
N GLY A 251 -9.98 25.82 -2.26
CA GLY A 251 -8.79 26.05 -3.09
C GLY A 251 -8.00 24.78 -3.30
N TRP A 252 -6.97 24.84 -4.15
CA TRP A 252 -6.11 23.71 -4.37
C TRP A 252 -5.30 23.37 -3.11
N ALA A 253 -5.33 22.11 -2.71
CA ALA A 253 -4.41 21.56 -1.72
C ALA A 253 -3.01 21.32 -2.34
N PRO A 254 -1.96 21.09 -1.52
CA PRO A 254 -0.71 20.54 -2.02
C PRO A 254 -0.92 19.17 -2.70
N ASP A 255 0.01 18.79 -3.56
CA ASP A 255 0.15 17.40 -4.00
C ASP A 255 0.59 16.56 -2.79
N ILE A 256 0.07 15.35 -2.65
CA ILE A 256 0.37 14.46 -1.52
C ILE A 256 1.13 13.24 -2.03
N ASP A 257 2.27 12.96 -1.40
CA ASP A 257 3.05 11.73 -1.59
C ASP A 257 2.52 10.61 -0.68
N ARG A 258 2.56 10.80 0.62
CA ARG A 258 2.09 9.86 1.64
C ARG A 258 1.89 10.55 2.98
N PHE A 259 1.45 9.82 3.96
CA PHE A 259 1.62 10.19 5.35
C PHE A 259 2.10 9.01 6.19
N THR A 260 2.75 9.32 7.31
CA THR A 260 3.08 8.33 8.35
C THR A 260 2.28 8.64 9.61
N ALA A 261 1.98 7.61 10.39
CA ALA A 261 1.34 7.73 11.70
C ALA A 261 2.11 6.87 12.70
N VAL A 262 2.71 7.51 13.71
CA VAL A 262 3.55 6.85 14.73
C VAL A 262 3.00 7.17 16.11
N SER A 263 2.78 6.15 16.95
CA SER A 263 2.28 6.36 18.29
C SER A 263 3.34 6.98 19.22
N TYR A 264 2.92 7.86 20.11
CA TYR A 264 3.83 8.49 21.11
C TYR A 264 4.56 7.48 22.01
N THR A 265 3.99 6.30 22.21
CA THR A 265 4.63 5.23 22.99
C THR A 265 5.82 4.62 22.25
N HIS A 266 5.83 4.59 20.93
CA HIS A 266 6.96 4.13 20.13
C HIS A 266 8.09 5.17 20.05
N LEU A 267 7.76 6.46 19.98
CA LEU A 267 8.76 7.54 19.97
C LEU A 267 9.60 7.57 21.25
N ARG A 268 8.97 7.40 22.42
CA ARG A 268 9.69 7.35 23.70
C ARG A 268 10.58 6.11 23.87
N ALA A 269 10.27 5.00 23.21
CA ALA A 269 11.09 3.79 23.31
C ALA A 269 12.43 3.94 22.56
N HIS A 270 12.51 4.77 21.52
CA HIS A 270 13.75 5.08 20.82
C HIS A 270 14.62 6.11 21.53
N GLU A 271 14.03 7.04 22.30
CA GLU A 271 14.78 8.04 23.08
C GLU A 271 15.44 7.45 24.34
N THR A 272 14.96 6.33 24.86
CA THR A 272 15.51 5.68 26.06
C THR A 272 16.61 4.65 25.78
N CYS A 273 16.90 4.37 24.51
CA CYS A 273 17.96 3.45 24.06
C CYS A 273 19.19 4.17 23.46
N ALA A 274 19.29 5.51 23.60
CA ALA A 274 20.42 6.32 23.14
C ALA A 274 21.37 6.67 24.30
#